data_f03d21f2b16ec86ab952bdf134046648
#
_entry.id   f03d21f2b16ec86ab952bdf134046648
#
_cell.length_a   1.000
_cell.length_b   1.000
_cell.length_c   1.000
_cell.angle_alpha   90.00
_cell.angle_beta   90.00
_cell.angle_gamma   90.00
#
_symmetry.space_group_name_H-M   'P 1'
#
loop_
_entity.id
_entity.type
_entity.pdbx_description
1 polymer ?
#
loop_
_entity_poly.entity_id
_entity_poly.type
_entity_poly.pdbx_seq_one_letter_code
_entity_poly.pdbx_strand_id
1 'polypeptide(L)'
;IIHAFLLIYAFFIRILITGRLTANNVHNLGNTYFLILGLTVSFGIILLTCVAFATSIIIAVHFYKSTYSDEGYLTHTLPVKKGTLLIAKVIAGTIWCIIDIIGLFAAIYIAAWVPYVKDSLSGNKALLMEIFGLGSHLGVFGSITFYIFFMIAGTVANVILYYACISLGQIFTGHRVFGAVAMYFIVTF
;
A
#
# COMPACT_ATOMS: atom_id res chain seq x y z
N ILE A 1 13.97 4.32 -2.61
CA ILE A 1 14.20 4.15 -4.07
C ILE A 1 12.88 3.76 -4.76
N ILE A 2 12.17 2.71 -4.29
CA ILE A 2 10.93 2.21 -4.92
C ILE A 2 9.85 3.30 -4.98
N HIS A 3 9.57 3.99 -3.88
CA HIS A 3 8.59 5.08 -3.82
C HIS A 3 8.98 6.27 -4.69
N ALA A 4 10.28 6.60 -4.78
CA ALA A 4 10.75 7.66 -5.65
C ALA A 4 10.43 7.38 -7.12
N PHE A 5 10.62 6.13 -7.56
CA PHE A 5 10.27 5.72 -8.93
C PHE A 5 8.77 5.84 -9.19
N LEU A 6 7.95 5.48 -8.21
CA LEU A 6 6.49 5.57 -8.28
C LEU A 6 6.02 7.04 -8.34
N LEU A 7 6.63 7.93 -7.57
CA LEU A 7 6.34 9.38 -7.60
C LEU A 7 6.75 10.01 -8.95
N ILE A 8 7.90 9.63 -9.50
CA ILE A 8 8.33 10.08 -10.84
C ILE A 8 7.34 9.63 -11.90
N TYR A 9 6.88 8.37 -11.83
CA TYR A 9 5.88 7.85 -12.75
C TYR A 9 4.53 8.58 -12.61
N ALA A 10 4.07 8.85 -11.40
CA ALA A 10 2.85 9.63 -11.14
C ALA A 10 2.95 11.05 -11.72
N PHE A 11 4.12 11.69 -11.59
CA PHE A 11 4.38 13.01 -12.18
C PHE A 11 4.40 12.95 -13.71
N PHE A 12 4.95 11.89 -14.31
CA PHE A 12 4.91 11.66 -15.76
C PHE A 12 3.47 11.52 -16.28
N ILE A 13 2.63 10.71 -15.61
CA ILE A 13 1.20 10.59 -15.92
C ILE A 13 0.54 11.97 -15.88
N ARG A 14 0.79 12.74 -14.82
CA ARG A 14 0.22 14.09 -14.68
C ARG A 14 0.58 15.00 -15.86
N ILE A 15 1.85 15.02 -16.28
CA ILE A 15 2.28 15.83 -17.43
C ILE A 15 1.55 15.38 -18.71
N LEU A 16 1.44 14.07 -18.93
CA LEU A 16 0.80 13.48 -20.10
C LEU A 16 -0.68 13.85 -20.19
N ILE A 17 -1.39 13.78 -19.06
CA ILE A 17 -2.80 14.15 -18.99
C ILE A 17 -2.98 15.65 -19.13
N THR A 18 -2.21 16.47 -18.39
CA THR A 18 -2.34 17.94 -18.41
C THR A 18 -1.98 18.52 -19.77
N GLY A 19 -0.92 18.05 -20.40
CA GLY A 19 -0.43 18.58 -21.68
C GLY A 19 -1.40 18.39 -22.85
N ARG A 20 -2.30 17.41 -22.78
CA ARG A 20 -3.28 17.12 -23.83
C ARG A 20 -4.69 17.59 -23.49
N LEU A 21 -5.10 17.56 -22.24
CA LEU A 21 -6.42 18.03 -21.81
C LEU A 21 -6.51 19.56 -21.71
N THR A 22 -5.39 20.27 -21.59
CA THR A 22 -5.36 21.76 -21.59
C THR A 22 -5.54 22.34 -22.99
N ALA A 23 -5.28 21.57 -24.05
CA ALA A 23 -5.61 21.95 -25.41
C ALA A 23 -7.11 21.67 -25.63
N ASN A 24 -7.95 22.61 -25.37
CA ASN A 24 -9.41 22.83 -25.59
C ASN A 24 -10.21 21.89 -26.55
N ASN A 25 -9.75 20.67 -26.83
CA ASN A 25 -10.25 19.77 -27.84
C ASN A 25 -10.48 18.35 -27.34
N VAL A 26 -11.16 18.21 -26.18
CA VAL A 26 -11.57 16.86 -25.71
C VAL A 26 -12.44 16.14 -26.76
N HIS A 27 -13.21 16.89 -27.53
CA HIS A 27 -14.05 16.35 -28.63
C HIS A 27 -13.27 15.85 -29.86
N ASN A 28 -12.02 16.30 -30.04
CA ASN A 28 -11.16 15.91 -31.18
C ASN A 28 -10.02 14.95 -30.79
N LEU A 29 -10.00 14.49 -29.55
CA LEU A 29 -9.03 13.46 -29.11
C LEU A 29 -9.47 12.13 -29.72
N GLY A 30 -8.75 11.66 -30.74
CA GLY A 30 -9.03 10.40 -31.42
C GLY A 30 -8.97 9.19 -30.47
N ASN A 31 -9.63 8.09 -30.85
CA ASN A 31 -9.65 6.83 -30.10
C ASN A 31 -8.27 6.35 -29.63
N THR A 32 -7.22 6.65 -30.40
CA THR A 32 -5.84 6.31 -30.07
C THR A 32 -5.35 6.97 -28.79
N TYR A 33 -5.75 8.21 -28.51
CA TYR A 33 -5.37 8.89 -27.28
C TYR A 33 -6.01 8.23 -26.04
N PHE A 34 -7.29 7.89 -26.11
CA PHE A 34 -7.98 7.20 -25.02
C PHE A 34 -7.40 5.81 -24.77
N LEU A 35 -6.96 5.10 -25.81
CA LEU A 35 -6.26 3.83 -25.66
C LEU A 35 -4.90 4.00 -24.96
N ILE A 36 -4.10 4.98 -25.36
CA ILE A 36 -2.80 5.25 -24.72
C ILE A 36 -3.00 5.65 -23.25
N LEU A 37 -3.97 6.50 -22.96
CA LEU A 37 -4.29 6.92 -21.60
C LEU A 37 -4.73 5.71 -20.74
N GLY A 38 -5.62 4.87 -21.25
CA GLY A 38 -6.08 3.67 -20.59
C GLY A 38 -4.94 2.70 -20.26
N LEU A 39 -4.04 2.46 -21.23
CA LEU A 39 -2.86 1.61 -21.04
C LEU A 39 -1.91 2.20 -19.98
N THR A 40 -1.68 3.52 -20.01
CA THR A 40 -0.81 4.19 -19.04
C THR A 40 -1.39 4.10 -17.63
N VAL A 41 -2.69 4.34 -17.45
CA VAL A 41 -3.37 4.20 -16.14
C VAL A 41 -3.32 2.75 -15.66
N SER A 42 -3.59 1.78 -16.53
CA SER A 42 -3.53 0.35 -16.20
C SER A 42 -2.13 -0.06 -15.74
N PHE A 43 -1.10 0.40 -16.44
CA PHE A 43 0.30 0.17 -16.05
C PHE A 43 0.62 0.80 -14.68
N GLY A 44 0.07 1.99 -14.40
CA GLY A 44 0.19 2.64 -13.09
C GLY A 44 -0.42 1.80 -11.95
N ILE A 45 -1.59 1.22 -12.16
CA ILE A 45 -2.23 0.33 -11.18
C ILE A 45 -1.36 -0.91 -10.92
N ILE A 46 -0.80 -1.51 -11.97
CA ILE A 46 0.12 -2.66 -11.84
C ILE A 46 1.35 -2.26 -11.03
N LEU A 47 1.96 -1.10 -11.31
CA LEU A 47 3.10 -0.60 -10.55
C LEU A 47 2.78 -0.38 -9.07
N LEU A 48 1.64 0.23 -8.76
CA LEU A 48 1.17 0.41 -7.37
C LEU A 48 1.05 -0.93 -6.64
N THR A 49 0.46 -1.91 -7.30
CA THR A 49 0.30 -3.26 -6.75
C THR A 49 1.67 -3.94 -6.54
N CYS A 50 2.59 -3.84 -7.51
CA CYS A 50 3.94 -4.38 -7.38
C CYS A 50 4.72 -3.75 -6.21
N VAL A 51 4.58 -2.45 -5.98
CA VAL A 51 5.24 -1.75 -4.86
C VAL A 51 4.71 -2.27 -3.53
N ALA A 52 3.39 -2.41 -3.37
CA ALA A 52 2.78 -2.93 -2.15
C ALA A 52 3.22 -4.37 -1.86
N PHE A 53 3.31 -5.23 -2.88
CA PHE A 53 3.85 -6.59 -2.73
C PHE A 53 5.33 -6.59 -2.37
N ALA A 54 6.14 -5.74 -3.00
CA ALA A 54 7.56 -5.63 -2.70
C ALA A 54 7.80 -5.23 -1.24
N THR A 55 7.05 -4.26 -0.73
CA THR A 55 7.14 -3.83 0.67
C THR A 55 6.76 -4.98 1.62
N SER A 56 5.70 -5.73 1.32
CA SER A 56 5.29 -6.89 2.11
C SER A 56 6.39 -7.96 2.16
N ILE A 57 7.03 -8.24 1.03
CA ILE A 57 8.16 -9.19 0.95
C ILE A 57 9.36 -8.69 1.75
N ILE A 58 9.70 -7.40 1.65
CA ILE A 58 10.83 -6.81 2.39
C ILE A 58 10.61 -6.95 3.90
N ILE A 59 9.41 -6.64 4.39
CA ILE A 59 9.05 -6.76 5.82
C ILE A 59 9.14 -8.22 6.26
N ALA A 60 8.63 -9.16 5.46
CA ALA A 60 8.69 -10.59 5.75
C ALA A 60 10.13 -11.11 5.80
N VAL A 61 10.97 -10.75 4.82
CA VAL A 61 12.40 -11.13 4.77
C VAL A 61 13.19 -10.51 5.93
N HIS A 62 12.91 -9.26 6.26
CA HIS A 62 13.57 -8.59 7.39
C HIS A 62 13.21 -9.27 8.71
N PHE A 63 11.95 -9.61 8.92
CA PHE A 63 11.53 -10.38 10.10
C PHE A 63 12.19 -11.75 10.16
N TYR A 64 12.22 -12.49 9.04
CA TYR A 64 12.88 -13.80 8.97
C TYR A 64 14.37 -13.70 9.32
N LYS A 65 15.10 -12.78 8.70
CA LYS A 65 16.52 -12.57 8.96
C LYS A 65 16.79 -12.20 10.42
N SER A 66 16.04 -11.25 10.96
CA SER A 66 16.26 -10.77 12.32
C SER A 66 15.78 -11.74 13.42
N THR A 67 15.07 -12.84 13.06
CA THR A 67 14.52 -13.78 14.06
C THR A 67 15.09 -15.18 13.93
N TYR A 68 15.33 -15.65 12.69
CA TYR A 68 15.63 -17.06 12.40
C TYR A 68 16.98 -17.27 11.70
N SER A 69 17.73 -16.20 11.39
CA SER A 69 19.09 -16.30 10.87
C SER A 69 20.13 -16.06 11.99
N ASP A 70 21.40 -15.99 11.63
CA ASP A 70 22.53 -15.77 12.54
C ASP A 70 22.37 -14.48 13.37
N GLU A 71 21.73 -13.44 12.81
CA GLU A 71 21.37 -12.22 13.54
C GLU A 71 20.36 -12.49 14.67
N GLY A 72 19.49 -13.47 14.48
CA GLY A 72 18.50 -13.90 15.46
C GLY A 72 19.15 -14.49 16.71
N TYR A 73 20.28 -15.21 16.57
CA TYR A 73 21.03 -15.75 17.70
C TYR A 73 21.47 -14.64 18.68
N LEU A 74 22.05 -13.57 18.15
CA LEU A 74 22.45 -12.41 18.96
C LEU A 74 21.25 -11.75 19.65
N THR A 75 20.12 -11.70 18.97
CA THR A 75 18.89 -11.10 19.49
C THR A 75 18.31 -11.93 20.65
N HIS A 76 18.45 -13.26 20.60
CA HIS A 76 17.97 -14.16 21.65
C HIS A 76 18.91 -14.25 22.87
N THR A 77 20.16 -13.81 22.77
CA THR A 77 21.10 -13.72 23.91
C THR A 77 20.90 -12.47 24.76
N LEU A 78 20.12 -11.49 24.27
CA LEU A 78 19.81 -10.30 25.05
C LEU A 78 18.92 -10.64 26.26
N PRO A 79 19.15 -10.03 27.44
CA PRO A 79 18.36 -10.26 28.63
C PRO A 79 17.00 -9.54 28.60
N VAL A 80 16.26 -9.71 27.50
CA VAL A 80 14.94 -9.07 27.25
C VAL A 80 13.88 -10.13 27.08
N LYS A 81 12.67 -9.86 27.57
CA LYS A 81 11.54 -10.78 27.41
C LYS A 81 11.20 -10.95 25.91
N LYS A 82 11.05 -12.20 25.46
CA LYS A 82 10.76 -12.54 24.06
C LYS A 82 9.53 -11.79 23.49
N GLY A 83 8.50 -11.55 24.34
CA GLY A 83 7.31 -10.79 23.94
C GLY A 83 7.60 -9.33 23.61
N THR A 84 8.46 -8.68 24.40
CA THR A 84 8.87 -7.29 24.15
C THR A 84 9.61 -7.15 22.81
N LEU A 85 10.46 -8.14 22.50
CA LEU A 85 11.16 -8.17 21.21
C LEU A 85 10.20 -8.33 20.04
N LEU A 86 9.20 -9.20 20.16
CA LEU A 86 8.18 -9.39 19.13
C LEU A 86 7.37 -8.10 18.91
N ILE A 87 6.93 -7.45 19.99
CA ILE A 87 6.18 -6.18 19.92
C ILE A 87 7.00 -5.11 19.23
N ALA A 88 8.29 -4.98 19.57
CA ALA A 88 9.19 -4.01 18.89
C ALA A 88 9.26 -4.25 17.38
N LYS A 89 9.34 -5.52 16.95
CA LYS A 89 9.34 -5.88 15.52
C LYS A 89 8.02 -5.58 14.83
N VAL A 90 6.88 -5.85 15.51
CA VAL A 90 5.55 -5.50 14.98
C VAL A 90 5.42 -4.00 14.81
N ILE A 91 5.85 -3.20 15.79
CA ILE A 91 5.82 -1.75 15.70
C ILE A 91 6.68 -1.26 14.51
N ALA A 92 7.90 -1.77 14.38
CA ALA A 92 8.78 -1.40 13.28
C ALA A 92 8.17 -1.76 11.91
N GLY A 93 7.63 -2.96 11.75
CA GLY A 93 6.95 -3.39 10.52
C GLY A 93 5.73 -2.53 10.21
N THR A 94 4.94 -2.18 11.23
CA THR A 94 3.77 -1.31 11.09
C THR A 94 4.16 0.10 10.63
N ILE A 95 5.23 0.68 11.18
CA ILE A 95 5.74 1.99 10.75
C ILE A 95 6.13 1.96 9.28
N TRP A 96 6.84 0.92 8.83
CA TRP A 96 7.19 0.76 7.41
C TRP A 96 5.97 0.66 6.51
N CYS A 97 4.95 -0.11 6.90
CA CYS A 97 3.70 -0.19 6.14
C CYS A 97 2.97 1.16 6.08
N ILE A 98 2.96 1.93 7.17
CA ILE A 98 2.32 3.26 7.18
C ILE A 98 3.06 4.21 6.23
N ILE A 99 4.39 4.21 6.22
CA ILE A 99 5.19 5.00 5.28
C ILE A 99 4.88 4.61 3.83
N ASP A 100 4.75 3.31 3.56
CA ASP A 100 4.39 2.79 2.24
C ASP A 100 3.01 3.29 1.80
N ILE A 101 2.02 3.18 2.66
CA ILE A 101 0.65 3.67 2.41
C ILE A 101 0.64 5.17 2.12
N ILE A 102 1.37 5.97 2.90
CA ILE A 102 1.49 7.42 2.66
C ILE A 102 2.12 7.68 1.29
N GLY A 103 3.16 6.94 0.92
CA GLY A 103 3.80 7.04 -0.40
C GLY A 103 2.86 6.70 -1.56
N LEU A 104 2.05 5.65 -1.41
CA LEU A 104 1.04 5.25 -2.38
C LEU A 104 -0.04 6.32 -2.54
N PHE A 105 -0.58 6.85 -1.44
CA PHE A 105 -1.56 7.94 -1.48
C PHE A 105 -0.99 9.22 -2.10
N ALA A 106 0.26 9.57 -1.78
CA ALA A 106 0.93 10.71 -2.40
C ALA A 106 1.05 10.54 -3.92
N ALA A 107 1.40 9.34 -4.39
CA ALA A 107 1.49 9.04 -5.82
C ALA A 107 0.13 9.15 -6.51
N ILE A 108 -0.93 8.59 -5.92
CA ILE A 108 -2.30 8.70 -6.44
C ILE A 108 -2.75 10.17 -6.48
N TYR A 109 -2.47 10.92 -5.41
CA TYR A 109 -2.81 12.34 -5.33
C TYR A 109 -2.13 13.15 -6.44
N ILE A 110 -0.82 12.95 -6.66
CA ILE A 110 -0.06 13.63 -7.71
C ILE A 110 -0.62 13.28 -9.10
N ALA A 111 -0.93 12.01 -9.35
CA ALA A 111 -1.47 11.54 -10.62
C ALA A 111 -2.89 12.08 -10.88
N ALA A 112 -3.74 12.13 -9.84
CA ALA A 112 -5.13 12.56 -9.93
C ALA A 112 -5.30 14.09 -9.91
N TRP A 113 -4.30 14.86 -9.44
CA TRP A 113 -4.40 16.31 -9.31
C TRP A 113 -4.25 17.03 -10.66
N VAL A 114 -5.20 16.77 -11.54
CA VAL A 114 -5.33 17.40 -12.87
C VAL A 114 -6.56 18.30 -12.86
N PRO A 115 -6.54 19.48 -13.52
CA PRO A 115 -7.68 20.41 -13.53
C PRO A 115 -9.01 19.75 -13.87
N TYR A 116 -9.03 18.88 -14.88
CA TYR A 116 -10.24 18.16 -15.31
C TYR A 116 -10.80 17.24 -14.19
N VAL A 117 -9.95 16.52 -13.49
CA VAL A 117 -10.37 15.64 -12.38
C VAL A 117 -10.87 16.47 -11.21
N LYS A 118 -10.22 17.60 -10.92
CA LYS A 118 -10.61 18.54 -9.87
C LYS A 118 -12.02 19.12 -10.14
N ASP A 119 -12.28 19.55 -11.37
CA ASP A 119 -13.57 20.10 -11.76
C ASP A 119 -14.67 19.03 -11.73
N SER A 120 -14.38 17.82 -12.20
CA SER A 120 -15.29 16.68 -12.13
C SER A 120 -15.60 16.27 -10.67
N LEU A 121 -14.62 16.26 -9.80
CA LEU A 121 -14.78 15.99 -8.37
C LEU A 121 -15.57 17.08 -7.66
N SER A 122 -15.34 18.34 -8.00
CA SER A 122 -16.08 19.47 -7.40
C SER A 122 -17.56 19.47 -7.82
N GLY A 123 -17.87 19.10 -9.05
CA GLY A 123 -19.24 18.97 -9.57
C GLY A 123 -20.02 17.82 -8.92
N ASN A 124 -19.34 16.74 -8.53
CA ASN A 124 -19.95 15.53 -7.96
C ASN A 124 -19.70 15.37 -6.44
N LYS A 125 -19.47 16.47 -5.74
CA LYS A 125 -19.10 16.48 -4.32
C LYS A 125 -20.09 15.74 -3.41
N ALA A 126 -21.39 15.91 -3.67
CA ALA A 126 -22.45 15.23 -2.91
C ALA A 126 -22.39 13.72 -3.08
N LEU A 127 -22.20 13.25 -4.31
CA LEU A 127 -22.09 11.83 -4.66
C LEU A 127 -20.85 11.19 -4.04
N LEU A 128 -19.72 11.91 -4.03
CA LEU A 128 -18.51 11.45 -3.36
C LEU A 128 -18.68 11.34 -1.84
N MET A 129 -19.33 12.33 -1.22
CA MET A 129 -19.64 12.29 0.21
C MET A 129 -20.52 11.09 0.56
N GLU A 130 -21.46 10.73 -0.31
CA GLU A 130 -22.33 9.57 -0.14
C GLU A 130 -21.57 8.26 -0.28
N ILE A 131 -20.77 8.11 -1.35
CA ILE A 131 -19.97 6.90 -1.61
C ILE A 131 -18.96 6.62 -0.48
N PHE A 132 -18.30 7.66 0.02
CA PHE A 132 -17.34 7.53 1.13
C PHE A 132 -17.99 7.55 2.52
N GLY A 133 -19.33 7.59 2.60
CA GLY A 133 -20.05 7.63 3.87
C GLY A 133 -19.77 8.88 4.71
N LEU A 134 -19.23 9.93 4.10
CA LEU A 134 -18.88 11.18 4.77
C LEU A 134 -20.10 12.00 5.18
N GLY A 135 -21.28 11.70 4.62
CA GLY A 135 -22.57 12.27 4.98
C GLY A 135 -23.32 11.47 6.05
N SER A 136 -22.73 10.44 6.64
CA SER A 136 -23.33 9.61 7.69
C SER A 136 -23.53 10.37 9.02
N HIS A 137 -24.23 9.75 9.97
CA HIS A 137 -24.47 10.30 11.31
C HIS A 137 -23.21 10.70 12.10
N LEU A 138 -22.05 10.18 11.70
CA LEU A 138 -20.73 10.50 12.31
C LEU A 138 -20.18 11.85 11.83
N GLY A 139 -20.74 12.45 10.79
CA GLY A 139 -20.17 13.62 10.14
C GLY A 139 -18.82 13.35 9.45
N VAL A 140 -18.34 14.34 8.70
CA VAL A 140 -17.09 14.21 7.92
C VAL A 140 -15.89 13.86 8.80
N PHE A 141 -15.73 14.53 9.93
CA PHE A 141 -14.61 14.32 10.84
C PHE A 141 -14.64 12.92 11.47
N GLY A 142 -15.81 12.46 11.93
CA GLY A 142 -15.97 11.13 12.50
C GLY A 142 -15.69 10.01 11.49
N SER A 143 -16.15 10.17 10.26
CA SER A 143 -15.90 9.19 9.19
C SER A 143 -14.41 9.10 8.85
N ILE A 144 -13.70 10.23 8.71
CA ILE A 144 -12.26 10.23 8.44
C ILE A 144 -11.50 9.56 9.60
N THR A 145 -11.84 9.88 10.84
CA THR A 145 -11.20 9.27 12.02
C THR A 145 -11.42 7.76 12.06
N PHE A 146 -12.63 7.30 11.73
CA PHE A 146 -12.96 5.88 11.63
C PHE A 146 -12.12 5.18 10.55
N TYR A 147 -11.99 5.76 9.34
CA TYR A 147 -11.16 5.18 8.28
C TYR A 147 -9.69 5.10 8.66
N ILE A 148 -9.14 6.15 9.27
CA ILE A 148 -7.73 6.16 9.73
C ILE A 148 -7.52 5.07 10.78
N PHE A 149 -8.41 4.95 11.76
CA PHE A 149 -8.33 3.92 12.79
C PHE A 149 -8.40 2.51 12.18
N PHE A 150 -9.33 2.28 11.27
CA PHE A 150 -9.49 0.98 10.61
C PHE A 150 -8.29 0.63 9.72
N MET A 151 -7.71 1.62 9.05
CA MET A 151 -6.48 1.47 8.27
C MET A 151 -5.30 1.06 9.14
N ILE A 152 -5.09 1.73 10.27
CA ILE A 152 -4.00 1.40 11.20
C ILE A 152 -4.20 -0.01 11.79
N ALA A 153 -5.41 -0.33 12.24
CA ALA A 153 -5.73 -1.64 12.78
C ALA A 153 -5.51 -2.76 11.74
N GLY A 154 -5.94 -2.54 10.50
CA GLY A 154 -5.73 -3.47 9.38
C GLY A 154 -4.25 -3.67 9.06
N THR A 155 -3.46 -2.60 9.11
CA THR A 155 -2.01 -2.66 8.89
C THR A 155 -1.31 -3.49 9.97
N VAL A 156 -1.64 -3.26 11.24
CA VAL A 156 -1.11 -4.05 12.36
C VAL A 156 -1.48 -5.52 12.21
N ALA A 157 -2.75 -5.81 11.90
CA ALA A 157 -3.22 -7.17 11.71
C ALA A 157 -2.47 -7.89 10.57
N ASN A 158 -2.23 -7.21 9.44
CA ASN A 158 -1.45 -7.75 8.32
C ASN A 158 0.00 -8.08 8.72
N VAL A 159 0.69 -7.18 9.44
CA VAL A 159 2.05 -7.41 9.90
C VAL A 159 2.12 -8.61 10.84
N ILE A 160 1.17 -8.71 11.78
CA ILE A 160 1.07 -9.85 12.70
C ILE A 160 0.83 -11.16 11.92
N LEU A 161 -0.04 -11.13 10.91
CA LEU A 161 -0.33 -12.27 10.06
C LEU A 161 0.92 -12.74 9.30
N TYR A 162 1.70 -11.83 8.70
CA TYR A 162 2.96 -12.20 8.04
C TYR A 162 3.93 -12.86 9.02
N TYR A 163 4.09 -12.31 10.22
CA TYR A 163 4.99 -12.86 11.23
C TYR A 163 4.52 -14.22 11.75
N ALA A 164 3.21 -14.39 11.93
CA ALA A 164 2.63 -15.68 12.32
C ALA A 164 2.85 -16.74 11.22
N CYS A 165 2.62 -16.42 9.95
CA CYS A 165 2.82 -17.34 8.85
C CYS A 165 4.30 -17.75 8.70
N ILE A 166 5.24 -16.80 8.88
CA ILE A 166 6.66 -17.11 8.86
C ILE A 166 7.04 -18.01 10.02
N SER A 167 6.53 -17.74 11.22
CA SER A 167 6.81 -18.56 12.42
C SER A 167 6.26 -19.97 12.29
N LEU A 168 5.04 -20.13 11.76
CA LEU A 168 4.44 -21.43 11.48
C LEU A 168 5.17 -22.17 10.34
N GLY A 169 5.65 -21.44 9.35
CA GLY A 169 6.43 -22.01 8.25
C GLY A 169 7.74 -22.66 8.69
N GLN A 170 8.29 -22.30 9.87
CA GLN A 170 9.49 -22.94 10.42
C GLN A 170 9.26 -24.39 10.85
N ILE A 171 8.02 -24.83 11.01
CA ILE A 171 7.68 -26.23 11.32
C ILE A 171 8.11 -27.17 10.18
N PHE A 172 8.13 -26.64 8.96
CA PHE A 172 8.55 -27.41 7.76
C PHE A 172 10.07 -27.43 7.62
N THR A 173 10.73 -28.47 8.13
CA THR A 173 12.19 -28.57 8.23
C THR A 173 12.91 -28.60 6.87
N GLY A 174 12.25 -29.07 5.80
CA GLY A 174 12.83 -29.18 4.45
C GLY A 174 12.75 -27.92 3.59
N HIS A 175 11.64 -27.16 3.67
CA HIS A 175 11.36 -26.01 2.81
C HIS A 175 10.67 -24.88 3.59
N ARG A 176 11.42 -24.23 4.48
CA ARG A 176 10.92 -23.23 5.44
C ARG A 176 10.23 -22.05 4.76
N VAL A 177 10.78 -21.54 3.66
CA VAL A 177 10.18 -20.41 2.90
C VAL A 177 8.90 -20.85 2.21
N PHE A 178 8.90 -22.02 1.59
CA PHE A 178 7.71 -22.57 0.96
C PHE A 178 6.60 -22.86 1.99
N GLY A 179 6.98 -23.36 3.16
CA GLY A 179 6.06 -23.55 4.30
C GLY A 179 5.41 -22.24 4.75
N ALA A 180 6.17 -21.14 4.83
CA ALA A 180 5.63 -19.83 5.21
C ALA A 180 4.62 -19.31 4.16
N VAL A 181 4.93 -19.47 2.87
CA VAL A 181 4.02 -19.08 1.78
C VAL A 181 2.75 -19.93 1.80
N ALA A 182 2.88 -21.25 1.96
CA ALA A 182 1.74 -22.17 2.06
C ALA A 182 0.84 -21.82 3.24
N MET A 183 1.42 -21.54 4.42
CA MET A 183 0.68 -21.10 5.60
C MET A 183 -0.04 -19.76 5.39
N TYR A 184 0.57 -18.83 4.65
CA TYR A 184 -0.09 -17.58 4.30
C TYR A 184 -1.35 -17.82 3.48
N PHE A 185 -1.29 -18.68 2.46
CA PHE A 185 -2.47 -19.06 1.67
C PHE A 185 -3.54 -19.76 2.52
N ILE A 186 -3.16 -20.71 3.38
CA ILE A 186 -4.10 -21.45 4.23
C ILE A 186 -4.85 -20.53 5.20
N VAL A 187 -4.16 -19.52 5.75
CA VAL A 187 -4.77 -18.61 6.74
C VAL A 187 -5.60 -17.51 6.07
N THR A 188 -5.29 -17.16 4.81
CA THR A 188 -5.95 -16.05 4.10
C THR A 188 -7.17 -16.52 3.29
N PHE A 189 -7.21 -17.79 2.86
CA PHE A 189 -8.29 -18.40 2.10
C PHE A 189 -8.98 -19.53 2.89
#